data_91ec7ba1c137c07ee86a0d3114811e90
#
_entry.id   91ec7ba1c137c07ee86a0d3114811e90
#
_cell.length_a   1.000
_cell.length_b   1.000
_cell.length_c   1.000
_cell.angle_alpha   90.00
_cell.angle_beta   90.00
_cell.angle_gamma   90.00
#
_symmetry.space_group_name_H-M   'P 1'
#
loop_
_entity.id
_entity.type
_entity.pdbx_description
1 polymer ?
#
loop_
_entity_poly.entity_id
_entity_poly.type
_entity_poly.pdbx_seq_one_letter_code
_entity_poly.pdbx_strand_id
1 'polypeptide(L)'
;MERLLFLDACVRGPELSRTWRLCQRFLEEYTTLHPQAQVCHRDLRESLPILTGELARQRDGWIARGEDDPRLTPAREIASADLVVVGAPYWDLSFPAVLKVYLEWSSALGITFRYAEDGRQVGLSQARALVYLTSAGGPVEGQNYGFDYLKALGAMFGIPHAYCVAAEGLDIQGTNVQAVLRRAGDRAAALARQLAQEPMCLQG
;
A
#
# COMPACT_ATOMS: atom_id res chain seq x y z
N MET A 1 -4.76 19.53 -2.99
CA MET A 1 -3.36 19.05 -3.23
C MET A 1 -3.41 17.55 -3.09
N GLU A 2 -2.99 16.84 -4.11
CA GLU A 2 -3.05 15.37 -4.13
C GLU A 2 -2.09 14.76 -3.12
N ARG A 3 -2.55 13.74 -2.38
CA ARG A 3 -1.82 13.04 -1.32
C ARG A 3 -1.54 11.60 -1.75
N LEU A 4 -0.29 11.30 -2.05
CA LEU A 4 0.16 9.95 -2.32
C LEU A 4 0.76 9.37 -1.03
N LEU A 5 0.15 8.32 -0.49
CA LEU A 5 0.71 7.56 0.63
C LEU A 5 1.57 6.43 0.08
N PHE A 6 2.87 6.46 0.36
CA PHE A 6 3.80 5.39 0.03
C PHE A 6 4.19 4.58 1.26
N LEU A 7 3.76 3.32 1.30
CA LEU A 7 4.08 2.35 2.34
C LEU A 7 5.29 1.52 1.90
N ASP A 8 6.43 1.79 2.50
CA ASP A 8 7.69 1.12 2.21
C ASP A 8 7.95 -0.04 3.18
N ALA A 9 7.62 -1.25 2.76
CA ALA A 9 7.94 -2.49 3.46
C ALA A 9 9.17 -3.20 2.87
N CYS A 10 10.07 -2.47 2.20
CA CYS A 10 11.32 -2.99 1.64
C CYS A 10 12.38 -3.17 2.74
N VAL A 11 12.17 -4.14 3.62
CA VAL A 11 12.95 -4.35 4.87
C VAL A 11 14.47 -4.45 4.69
N ARG A 12 14.96 -4.76 3.48
CA ARG A 12 16.42 -4.77 3.18
C ARG A 12 16.99 -3.37 2.89
N GLY A 13 16.16 -2.36 2.90
CA GLY A 13 16.54 -0.98 2.58
C GLY A 13 16.69 -0.69 1.07
N PRO A 14 16.84 0.58 0.71
CA PRO A 14 16.80 1.04 -0.68
C PRO A 14 17.95 0.49 -1.54
N GLU A 15 19.13 0.29 -0.99
CA GLU A 15 20.30 -0.16 -1.73
C GLU A 15 20.20 -1.63 -2.17
N LEU A 16 19.63 -2.49 -1.32
CA LEU A 16 19.57 -3.94 -1.52
C LEU A 16 18.22 -4.43 -2.04
N SER A 17 17.17 -3.61 -1.95
CA SER A 17 15.82 -4.03 -2.32
C SER A 17 15.58 -3.89 -3.83
N ARG A 18 15.31 -5.02 -4.48
CA ARG A 18 14.84 -5.03 -5.88
C ARG A 18 13.46 -4.39 -6.01
N THR A 19 12.59 -4.58 -5.03
CA THR A 19 11.25 -3.95 -4.98
C THR A 19 11.34 -2.44 -4.89
N TRP A 20 12.27 -1.90 -4.10
CA TRP A 20 12.48 -0.46 -3.99
C TRP A 20 12.73 0.21 -5.36
N ARG A 21 13.48 -0.45 -6.24
CA ARG A 21 13.75 0.08 -7.60
C ARG A 21 12.48 0.23 -8.43
N LEU A 22 11.50 -0.67 -8.26
CA LEU A 22 10.19 -0.54 -8.89
C LEU A 22 9.42 0.64 -8.31
N CYS A 23 9.48 0.79 -6.98
CA CYS A 23 8.82 1.90 -6.28
C CYS A 23 9.39 3.25 -6.74
N GLN A 24 10.72 3.37 -6.82
CA GLN A 24 11.37 4.58 -7.34
C GLN A 24 10.89 4.94 -8.76
N ARG A 25 10.87 3.96 -9.68
CA ARG A 25 10.41 4.19 -11.05
C ARG A 25 8.96 4.67 -11.12
N PHE A 26 8.08 4.11 -10.27
CA PHE A 26 6.69 4.56 -10.17
C PHE A 26 6.61 5.99 -9.62
N LEU A 27 7.26 6.24 -8.48
CA LEU A 27 7.19 7.53 -7.80
C LEU A 27 7.81 8.67 -8.63
N GLU A 28 8.98 8.44 -9.25
CA GLU A 28 9.62 9.40 -10.14
C GLU A 28 8.72 9.80 -11.31
N GLU A 29 8.13 8.82 -11.99
CA GLU A 29 7.22 9.07 -13.11
C GLU A 29 5.97 9.83 -12.64
N TYR A 30 5.36 9.38 -11.54
CA TYR A 30 4.16 9.99 -10.99
C TYR A 30 4.38 11.44 -10.56
N THR A 31 5.43 11.70 -9.80
CA THR A 31 5.76 13.06 -9.31
C THR A 31 6.22 14.00 -10.42
N THR A 32 6.81 13.47 -11.49
CA THR A 32 7.14 14.27 -12.69
C THR A 32 5.87 14.81 -13.34
N LEU A 33 4.81 14.01 -13.41
CA LEU A 33 3.51 14.40 -13.97
C LEU A 33 2.65 15.21 -12.99
N HIS A 34 2.84 15.00 -11.69
CA HIS A 34 2.16 15.71 -10.60
C HIS A 34 3.15 16.37 -9.65
N PRO A 35 3.86 17.43 -10.07
CA PRO A 35 4.90 18.06 -9.25
C PRO A 35 4.36 18.70 -7.96
N GLN A 36 3.04 18.88 -7.85
CA GLN A 36 2.36 19.38 -6.65
C GLN A 36 1.82 18.26 -5.75
N ALA A 37 1.99 16.98 -6.11
CA ALA A 37 1.57 15.86 -5.27
C ALA A 37 2.43 15.79 -4.02
N GLN A 38 1.78 15.68 -2.86
CA GLN A 38 2.45 15.46 -1.59
C GLN A 38 2.66 13.96 -1.38
N VAL A 39 3.91 13.51 -1.43
CA VAL A 39 4.27 12.12 -1.12
C VAL A 39 4.50 11.98 0.38
N CYS A 40 3.62 11.24 1.04
CA CYS A 40 3.79 10.81 2.42
C CYS A 40 4.49 9.45 2.41
N HIS A 41 5.80 9.42 2.64
CA HIS A 41 6.59 8.19 2.71
C HIS A 41 6.59 7.64 4.13
N ARG A 42 6.12 6.39 4.28
CA ARG A 42 6.17 5.62 5.53
C ARG A 42 7.14 4.46 5.40
N ASP A 43 8.29 4.61 6.05
CA ASP A 43 9.28 3.54 6.20
C ASP A 43 8.80 2.59 7.30
N LEU A 44 8.35 1.40 6.89
CA LEU A 44 7.82 0.41 7.82
C LEU A 44 8.91 -0.43 8.51
N ARG A 45 10.19 -0.17 8.25
CA ARG A 45 11.30 -0.74 9.03
C ARG A 45 11.32 -0.20 10.45
N GLU A 46 10.87 1.04 10.65
CA GLU A 46 10.56 1.62 11.95
C GLU A 46 9.16 1.16 12.36
N SER A 47 9.10 0.00 13.03
CA SER A 47 7.86 -0.72 13.22
C SER A 47 6.95 -0.08 14.29
N LEU A 48 5.66 -0.01 13.95
CA LEU A 48 4.60 0.12 14.94
C LEU A 48 4.60 -1.11 15.86
N PRO A 49 4.15 -0.99 17.11
CA PRO A 49 4.01 -2.15 17.98
C PRO A 49 2.95 -3.11 17.42
N ILE A 50 3.20 -4.40 17.54
CA ILE A 50 2.20 -5.43 17.23
C ILE A 50 0.97 -5.19 18.12
N LEU A 51 -0.22 -5.24 17.54
CA LEU A 51 -1.48 -5.12 18.27
C LEU A 51 -1.67 -6.33 19.19
N THR A 52 -1.30 -6.15 20.46
CA THR A 52 -1.65 -7.07 21.53
C THR A 52 -3.11 -6.85 21.93
N GLY A 53 -3.71 -7.81 22.68
CA GLY A 53 -5.06 -7.64 23.20
C GLY A 53 -5.24 -6.39 24.08
N GLU A 54 -4.20 -5.96 24.78
CA GLU A 54 -4.17 -4.71 25.57
C GLU A 54 -4.19 -3.48 24.65
N LEU A 55 -3.29 -3.43 23.66
CA LEU A 55 -3.23 -2.31 22.70
C LEU A 55 -4.48 -2.22 21.85
N ALA A 56 -5.11 -3.35 21.49
CA ALA A 56 -6.37 -3.35 20.75
C ALA A 56 -7.48 -2.69 21.58
N ARG A 57 -7.62 -3.05 22.87
CA ARG A 57 -8.60 -2.40 23.77
C ARG A 57 -8.35 -0.89 23.94
N GLN A 58 -7.07 -0.49 24.07
CA GLN A 58 -6.71 0.92 24.16
C GLN A 58 -7.08 1.67 22.86
N ARG A 59 -6.71 1.11 21.70
CA ARG A 59 -7.08 1.68 20.39
C ARG A 59 -8.58 1.89 20.24
N ASP A 60 -9.37 0.86 20.57
CA ASP A 60 -10.82 0.95 20.48
C ASP A 60 -11.38 2.02 21.44
N GLY A 61 -10.77 2.18 22.62
CA GLY A 61 -11.08 3.24 23.56
C GLY A 61 -10.78 4.64 23.02
N TRP A 62 -9.64 4.85 22.36
CA TRP A 62 -9.30 6.15 21.73
C TRP A 62 -10.29 6.50 20.62
N ILE A 63 -10.61 5.52 19.76
CA ILE A 63 -11.58 5.69 18.68
C ILE A 63 -12.95 6.07 19.25
N ALA A 64 -13.44 5.36 20.26
CA ALA A 64 -14.75 5.60 20.87
C ALA A 64 -14.86 7.01 21.50
N ARG A 65 -13.77 7.55 22.04
CA ARG A 65 -13.73 8.89 22.63
C ARG A 65 -13.37 10.00 21.65
N GLY A 66 -13.10 9.66 20.37
CA GLY A 66 -12.64 10.61 19.37
C GLY A 66 -11.27 11.22 19.68
N GLU A 67 -10.43 10.49 20.39
CA GLU A 67 -9.08 10.96 20.77
C GLU A 67 -8.14 11.01 19.58
N ASP A 68 -7.32 12.06 19.54
CA ASP A 68 -6.27 12.22 18.53
C ASP A 68 -4.96 11.54 18.98
N ASP A 69 -5.00 10.20 19.13
CA ASP A 69 -3.79 9.47 19.47
C ASP A 69 -2.89 9.28 18.23
N PRO A 70 -1.57 9.57 18.33
CA PRO A 70 -0.63 9.41 17.21
C PRO A 70 -0.58 8.00 16.61
N ARG A 71 -0.91 6.98 17.40
CA ARG A 71 -0.94 5.58 16.92
C ARG A 71 -2.10 5.29 15.97
N LEU A 72 -3.09 6.19 15.86
CA LEU A 72 -4.15 6.14 14.84
C LEU A 72 -3.72 6.81 13.51
N THR A 73 -2.50 7.34 13.42
CA THR A 73 -1.96 7.93 12.19
C THR A 73 -2.08 7.00 10.98
N PRO A 74 -1.77 5.69 11.04
CA PRO A 74 -1.93 4.79 9.90
C PRO A 74 -3.34 4.77 9.32
N ALA A 75 -4.37 4.77 10.19
CA ALA A 75 -5.76 4.80 9.76
C ALA A 75 -6.12 6.12 9.06
N ARG A 76 -5.68 7.26 9.63
CA ARG A 76 -5.94 8.58 9.05
C ARG A 76 -5.22 8.79 7.72
N GLU A 77 -4.02 8.25 7.57
CA GLU A 77 -3.26 8.30 6.33
C GLU A 77 -3.96 7.53 5.21
N ILE A 78 -4.40 6.30 5.47
CA ILE A 78 -5.19 5.52 4.51
C ILE A 78 -6.50 6.24 4.17
N ALA A 79 -7.19 6.79 5.18
CA ALA A 79 -8.47 7.47 4.96
C ALA A 79 -8.33 8.73 4.10
N SER A 80 -7.23 9.49 4.27
CA SER A 80 -7.03 10.80 3.63
C SER A 80 -6.12 10.78 2.39
N ALA A 81 -5.60 9.63 2.00
CA ALA A 81 -4.79 9.49 0.79
C ALA A 81 -5.68 9.49 -0.46
N ASP A 82 -5.22 10.13 -1.54
CA ASP A 82 -5.84 10.04 -2.87
C ASP A 82 -5.34 8.83 -3.67
N LEU A 83 -4.12 8.39 -3.36
CA LEU A 83 -3.47 7.21 -3.94
C LEU A 83 -2.64 6.50 -2.87
N VAL A 84 -2.80 5.18 -2.75
CA VAL A 84 -1.99 4.33 -1.87
C VAL A 84 -1.04 3.48 -2.70
N VAL A 85 0.26 3.61 -2.46
CA VAL A 85 1.31 2.81 -3.09
C VAL A 85 1.99 1.96 -2.04
N VAL A 86 2.04 0.66 -2.25
CA VAL A 86 2.66 -0.32 -1.35
C VAL A 86 3.86 -0.94 -2.05
N GLY A 87 5.05 -0.74 -1.49
CA GLY A 87 6.27 -1.41 -1.90
C GLY A 87 6.63 -2.51 -0.91
N ALA A 88 6.43 -3.77 -1.27
CA ALA A 88 6.77 -4.88 -0.40
C ALA A 88 7.28 -6.09 -1.21
N PRO A 89 8.40 -6.73 -0.82
CA PRO A 89 8.85 -7.95 -1.48
C PRO A 89 7.86 -9.09 -1.26
N TYR A 90 7.82 -10.01 -2.23
CA TYR A 90 7.05 -11.23 -2.12
C TYR A 90 7.79 -12.23 -1.22
N TRP A 91 7.28 -12.43 -0.01
CA TRP A 91 7.79 -13.36 0.98
C TRP A 91 6.69 -14.30 1.43
N ASP A 92 6.98 -15.58 1.48
CA ASP A 92 6.10 -16.62 2.01
C ASP A 92 4.67 -16.53 1.43
N LEU A 93 4.58 -16.41 0.09
CA LEU A 93 3.34 -16.24 -0.68
C LEU A 93 2.60 -14.91 -0.42
N SER A 94 3.18 -13.98 0.34
CA SER A 94 2.59 -12.70 0.75
C SER A 94 3.63 -11.59 0.80
N PHE A 95 3.71 -10.85 1.89
CA PHE A 95 4.59 -9.71 2.13
C PHE A 95 5.16 -9.74 3.57
N PRO A 96 6.22 -8.97 3.89
CA PRO A 96 6.80 -8.91 5.23
C PRO A 96 5.80 -8.50 6.31
N ALA A 97 5.95 -9.07 7.51
CA ALA A 97 5.06 -8.87 8.66
C ALA A 97 4.90 -7.38 9.06
N VAL A 98 5.90 -6.54 8.83
CA VAL A 98 5.84 -5.09 9.12
C VAL A 98 4.70 -4.40 8.39
N LEU A 99 4.40 -4.82 7.15
CA LEU A 99 3.24 -4.31 6.42
C LEU A 99 1.93 -4.76 7.06
N LYS A 100 1.83 -6.02 7.49
CA LYS A 100 0.63 -6.53 8.17
C LYS A 100 0.34 -5.74 9.44
N VAL A 101 1.38 -5.43 10.24
CA VAL A 101 1.25 -4.60 11.45
C VAL A 101 0.68 -3.22 11.11
N TYR A 102 1.23 -2.54 10.08
CA TYR A 102 0.70 -1.24 9.65
C TYR A 102 -0.78 -1.33 9.24
N LEU A 103 -1.15 -2.36 8.47
CA LEU A 103 -2.52 -2.57 8.00
C LEU A 103 -3.49 -2.90 9.15
N GLU A 104 -3.04 -3.57 10.19
CA GLU A 104 -3.85 -3.80 11.41
C GLU A 104 -4.14 -2.49 12.15
N TRP A 105 -3.14 -1.61 12.29
CA TRP A 105 -3.34 -0.26 12.83
C TRP A 105 -4.22 0.61 11.94
N SER A 106 -4.18 0.41 10.63
CA SER A 106 -5.01 1.13 9.67
C SER A 106 -6.49 0.71 9.71
N SER A 107 -6.79 -0.51 10.17
CA SER A 107 -8.15 -1.06 10.22
C SER A 107 -8.90 -0.53 11.43
N ALA A 108 -9.38 0.72 11.36
CA ALA A 108 -10.00 1.44 12.46
C ALA A 108 -11.46 1.81 12.15
N LEU A 109 -12.38 1.30 12.97
CA LEU A 109 -13.82 1.59 12.86
C LEU A 109 -14.10 3.10 13.02
N GLY A 110 -14.87 3.68 12.12
CA GLY A 110 -15.16 5.11 12.09
C GLY A 110 -14.07 5.98 11.44
N ILE A 111 -12.91 5.41 11.06
CA ILE A 111 -11.82 6.13 10.38
C ILE A 111 -11.62 5.60 8.96
N THR A 112 -11.37 4.31 8.78
CA THR A 112 -11.17 3.69 7.45
C THR A 112 -12.37 2.93 6.94
N PHE A 113 -13.26 2.53 7.83
CA PHE A 113 -14.55 1.91 7.48
C PHE A 113 -15.57 2.11 8.60
N ARG A 114 -16.85 1.90 8.28
CA ARG A 114 -17.95 1.87 9.25
C ARG A 114 -19.01 0.86 8.84
N TYR A 115 -19.94 0.58 9.73
CA TYR A 115 -21.15 -0.15 9.38
C TYR A 115 -22.32 0.82 9.24
N ALA A 116 -23.11 0.67 8.20
CA ALA A 116 -24.37 1.38 8.00
C ALA A 116 -25.46 0.77 8.92
N GLU A 117 -26.62 1.42 9.03
CA GLU A 117 -27.73 0.97 9.87
C GLU A 117 -28.26 -0.43 9.46
N ASP A 118 -28.14 -0.77 8.18
CA ASP A 118 -28.52 -2.08 7.62
C ASP A 118 -27.44 -3.18 7.86
N GLY A 119 -26.35 -2.86 8.58
CA GLY A 119 -25.22 -3.75 8.85
C GLY A 119 -24.21 -3.85 7.71
N ARG A 120 -24.41 -3.18 6.58
CA ARG A 120 -23.49 -3.18 5.45
C ARG A 120 -22.21 -2.41 5.79
N GLN A 121 -21.06 -2.98 5.43
CA GLN A 121 -19.78 -2.31 5.57
C GLN A 121 -19.62 -1.21 4.51
N VAL A 122 -19.16 -0.04 4.94
CA VAL A 122 -18.90 1.14 4.11
C VAL A 122 -17.47 1.58 4.35
N GLY A 123 -16.68 1.62 3.29
CA GLY A 123 -15.32 2.17 3.33
C GLY A 123 -15.33 3.70 3.39
N LEU A 124 -14.33 4.28 4.02
CA LEU A 124 -14.21 5.73 4.27
C LEU A 124 -12.94 6.33 3.67
N SER A 125 -12.10 5.53 3.00
CA SER A 125 -10.92 6.04 2.30
C SER A 125 -11.30 6.86 1.07
N GLN A 126 -10.57 7.96 0.84
CA GLN A 126 -10.71 8.80 -0.34
C GLN A 126 -9.86 8.29 -1.51
N ALA A 127 -9.00 7.29 -1.28
CA ALA A 127 -8.10 6.80 -2.29
C ALA A 127 -8.84 6.18 -3.49
N ARG A 128 -8.51 6.64 -4.70
CA ARG A 128 -9.07 6.09 -5.94
C ARG A 128 -8.45 4.76 -6.33
N ALA A 129 -7.21 4.50 -5.89
CA ALA A 129 -6.51 3.26 -6.20
C ALA A 129 -5.50 2.85 -5.12
N LEU A 130 -5.23 1.54 -5.08
CA LEU A 130 -4.13 0.93 -4.37
C LEU A 130 -3.20 0.27 -5.40
N VAL A 131 -1.91 0.57 -5.33
CA VAL A 131 -0.87 0.00 -6.20
C VAL A 131 0.06 -0.86 -5.34
N TYR A 132 0.22 -2.13 -5.69
CA TYR A 132 1.19 -3.03 -5.09
C TYR A 132 2.37 -3.28 -6.03
N LEU A 133 3.56 -2.87 -5.59
CA LEU A 133 4.82 -3.06 -6.30
C LEU A 133 5.62 -4.12 -5.56
N THR A 134 5.97 -5.22 -6.25
CA THR A 134 6.62 -6.35 -5.61
C THR A 134 7.72 -6.97 -6.47
N SER A 135 8.61 -7.71 -5.83
CA SER A 135 9.60 -8.54 -6.50
C SER A 135 9.70 -9.91 -5.82
N ALA A 136 9.83 -10.96 -6.61
CA ALA A 136 9.84 -12.35 -6.17
C ALA A 136 11.00 -13.15 -6.80
N GLY A 137 11.56 -14.05 -6.02
CA GLY A 137 12.57 -15.01 -6.50
C GLY A 137 11.99 -16.00 -7.50
N GLY A 138 10.79 -16.51 -7.25
CA GLY A 138 10.01 -17.41 -8.10
C GLY A 138 8.84 -16.74 -8.81
N PRO A 139 7.96 -17.51 -9.47
CA PRO A 139 6.69 -17.02 -10.03
C PRO A 139 5.72 -16.67 -8.91
N VAL A 140 4.89 -15.66 -9.14
CA VAL A 140 3.81 -15.27 -8.22
C VAL A 140 2.42 -15.48 -8.83
N GLU A 141 2.35 -15.78 -10.11
CA GLU A 141 1.09 -16.01 -10.81
C GLU A 141 0.29 -17.14 -10.16
N GLY A 142 -0.98 -16.89 -9.86
CA GLY A 142 -1.89 -17.83 -9.21
C GLY A 142 -1.70 -18.00 -7.69
N GLN A 143 -0.70 -17.38 -7.08
CA GLN A 143 -0.39 -17.51 -5.65
C GLN A 143 0.02 -16.17 -5.01
N ASN A 144 -0.43 -15.05 -5.52
CA ASN A 144 -0.12 -13.74 -4.95
C ASN A 144 -1.11 -13.36 -3.83
N TYR A 145 -1.08 -14.12 -2.73
CA TYR A 145 -1.97 -13.86 -1.59
C TYR A 145 -1.73 -12.51 -0.93
N GLY A 146 -0.53 -11.93 -1.08
CA GLY A 146 -0.26 -10.55 -0.67
C GLY A 146 -1.10 -9.55 -1.44
N PHE A 147 -1.18 -9.69 -2.76
CA PHE A 147 -2.02 -8.82 -3.58
C PHE A 147 -3.52 -9.08 -3.35
N ASP A 148 -3.94 -10.33 -3.26
CA ASP A 148 -5.34 -10.68 -2.99
C ASP A 148 -5.80 -10.10 -1.66
N TYR A 149 -4.95 -10.17 -0.64
CA TYR A 149 -5.22 -9.56 0.67
C TYR A 149 -5.33 -8.03 0.57
N LEU A 150 -4.37 -7.37 -0.07
CA LEU A 150 -4.38 -5.91 -0.24
C LEU A 150 -5.60 -5.43 -1.05
N LYS A 151 -5.98 -6.16 -2.10
CA LYS A 151 -7.19 -5.89 -2.89
C LYS A 151 -8.45 -6.00 -2.05
N ALA A 152 -8.58 -7.08 -1.27
CA ALA A 152 -9.74 -7.29 -0.40
C ALA A 152 -9.83 -6.22 0.71
N LEU A 153 -8.68 -5.90 1.35
CA LEU A 153 -8.61 -4.87 2.39
C LEU A 153 -8.87 -3.48 1.82
N GLY A 154 -8.32 -3.17 0.63
CA GLY A 154 -8.58 -1.93 -0.08
C GLY A 154 -10.08 -1.75 -0.36
N ALA A 155 -10.75 -2.80 -0.85
CA ALA A 155 -12.20 -2.78 -1.06
C ALA A 155 -12.97 -2.55 0.26
N MET A 156 -12.52 -3.15 1.36
CA MET A 156 -13.07 -2.90 2.70
C MET A 156 -12.95 -1.43 3.11
N PHE A 157 -11.84 -0.78 2.77
CA PHE A 157 -11.62 0.65 3.04
C PHE A 157 -12.32 1.58 2.04
N GLY A 158 -12.93 1.04 0.98
CA GLY A 158 -13.62 1.84 -0.04
C GLY A 158 -12.75 2.22 -1.24
N ILE A 159 -11.56 1.65 -1.38
CA ILE A 159 -10.66 1.89 -2.50
C ILE A 159 -11.13 1.03 -3.70
N PRO A 160 -11.63 1.64 -4.80
CA PRO A 160 -12.32 0.89 -5.86
C PRO A 160 -11.39 0.10 -6.77
N HIS A 161 -10.14 0.53 -6.92
CA HIS A 161 -9.20 -0.06 -7.86
C HIS A 161 -7.95 -0.56 -7.16
N ALA A 162 -7.47 -1.76 -7.54
CA ALA A 162 -6.21 -2.32 -7.07
C ALA A 162 -5.38 -2.81 -8.25
N TYR A 163 -4.10 -2.44 -8.27
CA TYR A 163 -3.15 -2.77 -9.32
C TYR A 163 -1.92 -3.46 -8.74
N CYS A 164 -1.33 -4.40 -9.48
CA CYS A 164 -0.10 -5.06 -9.09
C CYS A 164 0.92 -5.04 -10.21
N VAL A 165 2.16 -4.67 -9.88
CA VAL A 165 3.32 -4.85 -10.76
C VAL A 165 4.34 -5.70 -10.03
N ALA A 166 4.60 -6.90 -10.57
CA ALA A 166 5.56 -7.86 -10.01
C ALA A 166 6.77 -8.03 -10.95
N ALA A 167 7.98 -8.06 -10.37
CA ALA A 167 9.18 -8.58 -11.01
C ALA A 167 9.42 -10.00 -10.50
N GLU A 168 9.24 -11.00 -11.35
CA GLU A 168 9.18 -12.41 -10.98
C GLU A 168 10.38 -13.22 -11.49
N GLY A 169 10.65 -14.37 -10.87
CA GLY A 169 11.67 -15.31 -11.31
C GLY A 169 13.12 -14.82 -11.10
N LEU A 170 13.33 -13.88 -10.17
CA LEU A 170 14.61 -13.20 -10.00
C LEU A 170 15.72 -14.10 -9.42
N ASP A 171 15.37 -15.25 -8.83
CA ASP A 171 16.32 -16.22 -8.27
C ASP A 171 16.35 -17.53 -9.08
N ILE A 172 15.62 -17.58 -10.21
CA ILE A 172 15.67 -18.73 -11.13
C ILE A 172 16.99 -18.70 -11.91
N GLN A 173 17.68 -19.83 -11.94
CA GLN A 173 18.94 -19.97 -12.65
C GLN A 173 18.80 -19.60 -14.14
N GLY A 174 19.72 -18.79 -14.66
CA GLY A 174 19.70 -18.33 -16.05
C GLY A 174 18.83 -17.09 -16.29
N THR A 175 18.11 -16.59 -15.30
CA THR A 175 17.31 -15.35 -15.43
C THR A 175 18.21 -14.14 -15.61
N ASN A 176 17.93 -13.34 -16.64
CA ASN A 176 18.53 -12.01 -16.77
C ASN A 176 17.78 -11.04 -15.84
N VAL A 177 18.22 -10.99 -14.58
CA VAL A 177 17.61 -10.18 -13.50
C VAL A 177 17.45 -8.71 -13.91
N GLN A 178 18.48 -8.13 -14.56
CA GLN A 178 18.40 -6.72 -14.97
C GLN A 178 17.35 -6.48 -16.05
N ALA A 179 17.17 -7.40 -16.98
CA ALA A 179 16.12 -7.29 -17.99
C ALA A 179 14.71 -7.43 -17.38
N VAL A 180 14.54 -8.35 -16.40
CA VAL A 180 13.26 -8.49 -15.69
C VAL A 180 12.92 -7.24 -14.91
N LEU A 181 13.88 -6.70 -14.14
CA LEU A 181 13.67 -5.47 -13.36
C LEU A 181 13.37 -4.25 -14.25
N ARG A 182 14.06 -4.12 -15.39
CA ARG A 182 13.75 -3.03 -16.35
C ARG A 182 12.31 -3.14 -16.85
N ARG A 183 11.89 -4.31 -17.36
CA ARG A 183 10.50 -4.51 -17.84
C ARG A 183 9.46 -4.24 -16.76
N ALA A 184 9.70 -4.67 -15.53
CA ALA A 184 8.81 -4.39 -14.42
C ALA A 184 8.80 -2.89 -14.06
N GLY A 185 9.95 -2.23 -14.09
CA GLY A 185 10.06 -0.78 -13.91
C GLY A 185 9.32 0.01 -14.99
N ASP A 186 9.40 -0.42 -16.27
CA ASP A 186 8.67 0.20 -17.37
C ASP A 186 7.14 0.03 -17.20
N ARG A 187 6.68 -1.13 -16.71
CA ARG A 187 5.26 -1.35 -16.35
C ARG A 187 4.84 -0.47 -15.17
N ALA A 188 5.69 -0.31 -14.16
CA ALA A 188 5.42 0.56 -13.02
C ALA A 188 5.29 2.03 -13.46
N ALA A 189 6.21 2.50 -14.32
CA ALA A 189 6.13 3.85 -14.91
C ALA A 189 4.90 4.03 -15.80
N ALA A 190 4.54 3.03 -16.61
CA ALA A 190 3.32 3.08 -17.43
C ALA A 190 2.04 3.18 -16.57
N LEU A 191 1.98 2.41 -15.48
CA LEU A 191 0.87 2.50 -14.53
C LEU A 191 0.82 3.87 -13.84
N ALA A 192 1.98 4.43 -13.47
CA ALA A 192 2.05 5.77 -12.91
C ALA A 192 1.47 6.83 -13.86
N ARG A 193 1.82 6.76 -15.16
CA ARG A 193 1.26 7.63 -16.20
C ARG A 193 -0.25 7.47 -16.36
N GLN A 194 -0.73 6.23 -16.37
CA GLN A 194 -2.16 5.95 -16.45
C GLN A 194 -2.90 6.61 -15.28
N LEU A 195 -2.46 6.35 -14.04
CA LEU A 195 -3.09 6.91 -12.84
C LEU A 195 -2.97 8.43 -12.75
N ALA A 196 -1.88 9.00 -13.27
CA ALA A 196 -1.71 10.45 -13.32
C ALA A 196 -2.70 11.15 -14.29
N GLN A 197 -3.22 10.45 -15.28
CA GLN A 197 -4.19 10.98 -16.25
C GLN A 197 -5.65 10.78 -15.84
N GLU A 198 -5.90 9.91 -14.86
CA GLU A 198 -7.26 9.67 -14.35
C GLU A 198 -7.71 10.86 -13.49
N PRO A 199 -8.88 11.46 -13.78
CA PRO A 199 -9.38 12.58 -13.02
C PRO A 199 -9.59 12.19 -11.55
N MET A 200 -9.22 13.07 -10.62
CA MET A 200 -9.59 12.90 -9.22
C MET A 200 -11.13 12.89 -9.15
N CYS A 201 -11.70 11.74 -8.80
CA CYS A 201 -13.12 11.68 -8.49
C CYS A 201 -13.36 12.50 -7.21
N LEU A 202 -13.85 13.72 -7.37
CA LEU A 202 -14.47 14.45 -6.26
C LEU A 202 -15.72 13.64 -5.90
N GLN A 203 -15.62 12.80 -4.87
CA GLN A 203 -16.79 12.20 -4.25
C GLN A 203 -17.56 13.35 -3.60
N GLY A 204 -18.71 13.71 -4.23
CA GLY A 204 -19.65 14.69 -3.74
C GLY A 204 -20.41 14.17 -2.52
#